data_4b5f5ce06b5d3a22d5d3bdc2120ce2a8
#
_entry.id   4b5f5ce06b5d3a22d5d3bdc2120ce2a8
#
_cell.length_a   1.000
_cell.length_b   1.000
_cell.length_c   1.000
_cell.angle_alpha   90.00
_cell.angle_beta   90.00
_cell.angle_gamma   90.00
#
_symmetry.space_group_name_H-M   'P 1'
#
loop_
_entity.id
_entity.type
_entity.pdbx_description
1 polymer ?
#
loop_
_entity_poly.entity_id
_entity_poly.type
_entity_poly.pdbx_seq_one_letter_code
_entity_poly.pdbx_strand_id
1 'polypeptide(L)'
;MNKWNKSALLIFGIGFSNLGNWIYFVAINLLIIQITGSAAAVAGYFVVKPIAMLLTNLWAGSVIDRVNIRKLMIGVDVIRGLLIAVIPLLPSIWMIYAVTFMVSIAGSFFGPASNVYIAKLVPESRRQRFNSIMSMTNSGAFLLGPAISGLLINLTNTSFSIFFNAASFFVCAFFIYLLPNVHMDRKESHERMRFRMLVEDWKIVLRFVKASTFFTSIFVLMQVAMFIGFSIDSQEATYIKMHLKLSEKDYGNLLSLTGVGSLSGSFLATLLSKRLSYRLFITAGLLVTSLCYLWFYASWSFFSATAAFMLLGFSMSFASSGYATFFQKHVPADIMGRFGSLADMSQSIITIVLTLLVGFLSELFSVQMVCIIAAGIAAVVCGVLIVKSFSAAGSRFFLLKGERLQVKNGADIGA
;
A
#
# COMPACT_ATOMS: atom_id res chain seq x y z
N MET A 1 -23.85 15.16 21.53
CA MET A 1 -23.47 13.83 21.01
C MET A 1 -22.51 13.15 21.96
N ASN A 2 -22.79 11.90 22.33
CA ASN A 2 -21.91 11.09 23.14
C ASN A 2 -20.55 10.90 22.41
N LYS A 3 -19.40 10.79 23.15
CA LYS A 3 -18.06 10.62 22.56
C LYS A 3 -17.95 9.42 21.59
N TRP A 4 -18.75 8.38 21.82
CA TRP A 4 -18.79 7.19 20.94
C TRP A 4 -19.47 7.48 19.61
N ASN A 5 -20.54 8.28 19.60
CA ASN A 5 -21.22 8.66 18.36
C ASN A 5 -20.31 9.48 17.43
N LYS A 6 -19.41 10.31 18.00
CA LYS A 6 -18.41 11.06 17.24
C LYS A 6 -17.37 10.14 16.57
N SER A 7 -16.92 9.11 17.29
CA SER A 7 -16.00 8.11 16.75
C SER A 7 -16.65 7.27 15.64
N ALA A 8 -17.92 6.91 15.80
CA ALA A 8 -18.68 6.16 14.80
C ALA A 8 -18.88 6.97 13.52
N LEU A 9 -19.17 8.28 13.61
CA LEU A 9 -19.27 9.16 12.45
C LEU A 9 -17.95 9.25 11.67
N LEU A 10 -16.83 9.34 12.40
CA LEU A 10 -15.51 9.37 11.76
C LEU A 10 -15.20 8.05 11.03
N ILE A 11 -15.47 6.89 11.69
CA ILE A 11 -15.30 5.57 11.08
C ILE A 11 -16.16 5.44 9.84
N PHE A 12 -17.42 5.85 9.90
CA PHE A 12 -18.33 5.76 8.76
C PHE A 12 -17.86 6.64 7.60
N GLY A 13 -17.50 7.91 7.87
CA GLY A 13 -17.02 8.84 6.83
C GLY A 13 -15.77 8.31 6.13
N ILE A 14 -14.73 7.95 6.89
CA ILE A 14 -13.48 7.43 6.34
C ILE A 14 -13.71 6.06 5.65
N GLY A 15 -14.50 5.18 6.26
CA GLY A 15 -14.81 3.86 5.70
C GLY A 15 -15.56 3.95 4.38
N PHE A 16 -16.54 4.85 4.28
CA PHE A 16 -17.29 5.08 3.05
C PHE A 16 -16.40 5.65 1.94
N SER A 17 -15.50 6.58 2.30
CA SER A 17 -14.49 7.10 1.36
C SER A 17 -13.50 6.00 0.91
N ASN A 18 -13.08 5.10 1.81
CA ASN A 18 -12.22 3.97 1.44
C ASN A 18 -12.93 2.98 0.51
N LEU A 19 -14.21 2.72 0.72
CA LEU A 19 -15.01 1.94 -0.22
C LEU A 19 -15.04 2.61 -1.60
N GLY A 20 -15.30 3.92 -1.64
CA GLY A 20 -15.23 4.72 -2.87
C GLY A 20 -13.86 4.61 -3.56
N ASN A 21 -12.77 4.65 -2.80
CA ASN A 21 -11.41 4.51 -3.35
C ASN A 21 -11.19 3.16 -4.04
N TRP A 22 -11.69 2.04 -3.49
CA TRP A 22 -11.59 0.72 -4.12
C TRP A 22 -12.48 0.60 -5.36
N ILE A 23 -13.68 1.22 -5.33
CA ILE A 23 -14.55 1.33 -6.51
C ILE A 23 -13.84 2.12 -7.62
N TYR A 24 -13.26 3.27 -7.27
CA TYR A 24 -12.49 4.11 -8.19
C TYR A 24 -11.26 3.39 -8.76
N PHE A 25 -10.55 2.61 -7.94
CA PHE A 25 -9.37 1.87 -8.36
C PHE A 25 -9.66 0.95 -9.54
N VAL A 26 -10.76 0.20 -9.50
CA VAL A 26 -11.18 -0.65 -10.62
C VAL A 26 -11.60 0.21 -11.83
N ALA A 27 -12.43 1.22 -11.58
CA ALA A 27 -12.99 2.06 -12.63
C ALA A 27 -11.92 2.83 -13.42
N ILE A 28 -10.92 3.40 -12.74
CA ILE A 28 -9.87 4.19 -13.41
C ILE A 28 -8.96 3.32 -14.26
N ASN A 29 -8.62 2.11 -13.80
CA ASN A 29 -7.83 1.15 -14.59
C ASN A 29 -8.56 0.77 -15.89
N LEU A 30 -9.86 0.48 -15.78
CA LEU A 30 -10.68 0.15 -16.94
C LEU A 30 -10.85 1.35 -17.88
N LEU A 31 -11.05 2.56 -17.34
CA LEU A 31 -11.14 3.79 -18.13
C LEU A 31 -9.87 4.03 -18.95
N ILE A 32 -8.69 3.86 -18.34
CA ILE A 32 -7.41 4.02 -19.03
C ILE A 32 -7.27 3.00 -20.16
N ILE A 33 -7.62 1.74 -19.92
CA ILE A 33 -7.59 0.69 -20.95
C ILE A 33 -8.58 1.00 -22.07
N GLN A 34 -9.79 1.46 -21.75
CA GLN A 34 -10.81 1.83 -22.73
C GLN A 34 -10.37 2.98 -23.64
N ILE A 35 -9.66 3.98 -23.09
CA ILE A 35 -9.21 5.16 -23.84
C ILE A 35 -7.95 4.84 -24.68
N THR A 36 -7.01 4.07 -24.12
CA THR A 36 -5.66 3.95 -24.69
C THR A 36 -5.36 2.58 -25.29
N GLY A 37 -5.99 1.52 -24.79
CA GLY A 37 -5.62 0.14 -25.13
C GLY A 37 -4.18 -0.23 -24.74
N SER A 38 -3.50 0.55 -23.88
CA SER A 38 -2.07 0.48 -23.64
C SER A 38 -1.74 0.00 -22.23
N ALA A 39 -0.91 -1.04 -22.15
CA ALA A 39 -0.33 -1.54 -20.92
C ALA A 39 0.60 -0.52 -20.25
N ALA A 40 1.37 0.23 -21.08
CA ALA A 40 2.25 1.28 -20.58
C ALA A 40 1.46 2.45 -19.99
N ALA A 41 0.29 2.78 -20.54
CA ALA A 41 -0.57 3.81 -19.95
C ALA A 41 -1.11 3.41 -18.58
N VAL A 42 -1.49 2.14 -18.38
CA VAL A 42 -1.89 1.64 -17.05
C VAL A 42 -0.71 1.71 -16.08
N ALA A 43 0.47 1.25 -16.49
CA ALA A 43 1.69 1.35 -15.68
C ALA A 43 2.02 2.81 -15.31
N GLY A 44 1.86 3.74 -16.26
CA GLY A 44 2.04 5.18 -16.02
C GLY A 44 1.12 5.70 -14.90
N TYR A 45 -0.13 5.27 -14.86
CA TYR A 45 -1.06 5.64 -13.78
C TYR A 45 -0.58 5.16 -12.41
N PHE A 46 -0.06 3.92 -12.30
CA PHE A 46 0.45 3.38 -11.05
C PHE A 46 1.66 4.13 -10.48
N VAL A 47 2.39 4.83 -11.34
CA VAL A 47 3.58 5.63 -10.95
C VAL A 47 3.20 7.01 -10.42
N VAL A 48 2.04 7.54 -10.81
CA VAL A 48 1.59 8.90 -10.44
C VAL A 48 1.53 9.09 -8.92
N LYS A 49 0.92 8.16 -8.20
CA LYS A 49 0.76 8.25 -6.74
C LYS A 49 2.08 8.19 -5.98
N PRO A 50 2.99 7.23 -6.21
CA PRO A 50 4.32 7.22 -5.60
C PRO A 50 5.11 8.50 -5.82
N ILE A 51 5.10 9.07 -7.03
CA ILE A 51 5.78 10.34 -7.32
C ILE A 51 5.18 11.47 -6.48
N ALA A 52 3.85 11.59 -6.44
CA ALA A 52 3.17 12.60 -5.64
C ALA A 52 3.53 12.48 -4.15
N MET A 53 3.54 11.24 -3.61
CA MET A 53 3.90 10.98 -2.23
C MET A 53 5.35 11.35 -1.92
N LEU A 54 6.31 11.01 -2.78
CA LEU A 54 7.72 11.39 -2.60
C LEU A 54 7.90 12.90 -2.49
N LEU A 55 7.22 13.65 -3.36
CA LEU A 55 7.30 15.11 -3.37
C LEU A 55 6.59 15.73 -2.16
N THR A 56 5.46 15.17 -1.73
CA THR A 56 4.62 15.74 -0.67
C THR A 56 5.16 15.43 0.72
N ASN A 57 5.68 14.23 0.96
CA ASN A 57 6.16 13.80 2.27
C ASN A 57 7.27 14.69 2.85
N LEU A 58 8.01 15.40 1.98
CA LEU A 58 9.07 16.33 2.41
C LEU A 58 8.54 17.54 3.21
N TRP A 59 7.28 17.94 3.02
CA TRP A 59 6.72 19.16 3.61
C TRP A 59 5.33 18.99 4.24
N ALA A 60 4.67 17.86 4.03
CA ALA A 60 3.32 17.60 4.53
C ALA A 60 3.22 17.74 6.07
N GLY A 61 4.18 17.20 6.81
CA GLY A 61 4.23 17.31 8.27
C GLY A 61 4.22 18.76 8.75
N SER A 62 5.05 19.62 8.15
CA SER A 62 5.15 21.03 8.49
C SER A 62 3.84 21.81 8.25
N VAL A 63 3.05 21.41 7.25
CA VAL A 63 1.74 22.02 6.98
C VAL A 63 0.73 21.56 8.05
N ILE A 64 0.68 20.25 8.31
CA ILE A 64 -0.26 19.66 9.28
C ILE A 64 -0.12 20.29 10.67
N ASP A 65 1.10 20.57 11.10
CA ASP A 65 1.38 21.14 12.42
C ASP A 65 0.93 22.61 12.56
N ARG A 66 0.70 23.31 11.44
CA ARG A 66 0.37 24.74 11.43
C ARG A 66 -1.08 25.07 11.14
N VAL A 67 -1.84 24.11 10.63
CA VAL A 67 -3.22 24.34 10.19
C VAL A 67 -4.23 23.66 11.11
N ASN A 68 -5.47 24.11 11.05
CA ASN A 68 -6.55 23.41 11.72
C ASN A 68 -6.80 22.07 11.01
N ILE A 69 -6.47 20.95 11.71
CA ILE A 69 -6.51 19.60 11.16
C ILE A 69 -7.88 19.24 10.59
N ARG A 70 -8.98 19.60 11.28
CA ARG A 70 -10.35 19.35 10.80
C ARG A 70 -10.61 20.07 9.50
N LYS A 71 -10.26 21.38 9.42
CA LYS A 71 -10.43 22.16 8.19
C LYS A 71 -9.56 21.62 7.05
N LEU A 72 -8.34 21.16 7.37
CA LEU A 72 -7.45 20.53 6.40
C LEU A 72 -8.06 19.25 5.82
N MET A 73 -8.57 18.35 6.67
CA MET A 73 -9.19 17.09 6.23
C MET A 73 -10.41 17.34 5.35
N ILE A 74 -11.28 18.30 5.74
CA ILE A 74 -12.46 18.71 4.94
C ILE A 74 -12.01 19.27 3.59
N GLY A 75 -11.06 20.20 3.59
CA GLY A 75 -10.56 20.83 2.36
C GLY A 75 -9.91 19.81 1.41
N VAL A 76 -9.14 18.88 1.94
CA VAL A 76 -8.53 17.79 1.16
C VAL A 76 -9.60 16.92 0.50
N ASP A 77 -10.62 16.49 1.24
CA ASP A 77 -11.67 15.64 0.66
C ASP A 77 -12.54 16.41 -0.35
N VAL A 78 -12.85 17.67 -0.11
CA VAL A 78 -13.57 18.50 -1.07
C VAL A 78 -12.76 18.67 -2.37
N ILE A 79 -11.47 19.00 -2.26
CA ILE A 79 -10.58 19.11 -3.43
C ILE A 79 -10.50 17.78 -4.19
N ARG A 80 -10.30 16.65 -3.50
CA ARG A 80 -10.27 15.33 -4.12
C ARG A 80 -11.58 14.99 -4.81
N GLY A 81 -12.71 15.26 -4.15
CA GLY A 81 -14.03 15.04 -4.73
C GLY A 81 -14.24 15.84 -6.03
N LEU A 82 -13.88 17.13 -6.04
CA LEU A 82 -13.97 17.97 -7.24
C LEU A 82 -13.05 17.48 -8.36
N LEU A 83 -11.79 17.18 -8.04
CA LEU A 83 -10.81 16.71 -9.02
C LEU A 83 -11.22 15.38 -9.64
N ILE A 84 -11.68 14.42 -8.83
CA ILE A 84 -12.13 13.10 -9.33
C ILE A 84 -13.39 13.25 -10.18
N ALA A 85 -14.31 14.14 -9.83
CA ALA A 85 -15.50 14.38 -10.63
C ALA A 85 -15.20 14.90 -12.05
N VAL A 86 -14.06 15.54 -12.25
CA VAL A 86 -13.64 16.03 -13.57
C VAL A 86 -13.05 14.91 -14.46
N ILE A 87 -12.49 13.84 -13.88
CA ILE A 87 -11.77 12.79 -14.63
C ILE A 87 -12.58 12.20 -15.80
N PRO A 88 -13.88 11.83 -15.65
CA PRO A 88 -14.64 11.26 -16.76
C PRO A 88 -14.87 12.21 -17.93
N LEU A 89 -14.65 13.51 -17.74
CA LEU A 89 -14.84 14.55 -18.75
C LEU A 89 -13.55 14.87 -19.52
N LEU A 90 -12.42 14.27 -19.12
CA LEU A 90 -11.11 14.56 -19.70
C LEU A 90 -10.87 13.75 -20.97
N PRO A 91 -10.51 14.40 -22.09
CA PRO A 91 -10.30 13.72 -23.37
C PRO A 91 -8.91 13.07 -23.51
N SER A 92 -7.98 13.34 -22.60
CA SER A 92 -6.58 12.93 -22.73
C SER A 92 -6.05 12.22 -21.48
N ILE A 93 -5.29 11.15 -21.69
CA ILE A 93 -4.61 10.42 -20.63
C ILE A 93 -3.66 11.30 -19.82
N TRP A 94 -3.00 12.27 -20.44
CA TRP A 94 -2.09 13.19 -19.77
C TRP A 94 -2.83 14.11 -18.79
N MET A 95 -4.05 14.53 -19.14
CA MET A 95 -4.92 15.29 -18.23
C MET A 95 -5.38 14.42 -17.06
N ILE A 96 -5.71 13.14 -17.30
CA ILE A 96 -6.06 12.19 -16.26
C ILE A 96 -4.89 12.01 -15.29
N TYR A 97 -3.66 11.85 -15.79
CA TYR A 97 -2.47 11.75 -14.95
C TYR A 97 -2.24 13.04 -14.12
N ALA A 98 -2.37 14.21 -14.75
CA ALA A 98 -2.20 15.48 -14.05
C ALA A 98 -3.23 15.65 -12.92
N VAL A 99 -4.50 15.35 -13.19
CA VAL A 99 -5.56 15.41 -12.16
C VAL A 99 -5.33 14.36 -11.07
N THR A 100 -4.98 13.13 -11.43
CA THR A 100 -4.66 12.07 -10.46
C THR A 100 -3.44 12.43 -9.60
N PHE A 101 -2.45 13.10 -10.19
CA PHE A 101 -1.29 13.63 -9.46
C PHE A 101 -1.72 14.65 -8.40
N MET A 102 -2.59 15.61 -8.76
CA MET A 102 -3.14 16.59 -7.81
C MET A 102 -3.97 15.91 -6.71
N VAL A 103 -4.82 14.91 -7.07
CA VAL A 103 -5.57 14.10 -6.11
C VAL A 103 -4.64 13.39 -5.15
N SER A 104 -3.52 12.86 -5.63
CA SER A 104 -2.54 12.13 -4.82
C SER A 104 -1.76 13.06 -3.89
N ILE A 105 -1.38 14.26 -4.35
CA ILE A 105 -0.81 15.31 -3.49
C ILE A 105 -1.78 15.63 -2.35
N ALA A 106 -3.02 16.00 -2.67
CA ALA A 106 -4.03 16.31 -1.66
C ALA A 106 -4.21 15.12 -0.69
N GLY A 107 -4.33 13.89 -1.21
CA GLY A 107 -4.50 12.68 -0.42
C GLY A 107 -3.36 12.38 0.54
N SER A 108 -2.13 12.79 0.22
CA SER A 108 -0.96 12.59 1.09
C SER A 108 -1.06 13.31 2.43
N PHE A 109 -1.87 14.35 2.54
CA PHE A 109 -2.13 15.04 3.81
C PHE A 109 -3.18 14.33 4.67
N PHE A 110 -4.11 13.61 4.05
CA PHE A 110 -5.28 13.07 4.77
C PHE A 110 -4.89 12.03 5.81
N GLY A 111 -4.01 11.09 5.48
CA GLY A 111 -3.59 10.01 6.38
C GLY A 111 -2.94 10.53 7.67
N PRO A 112 -1.84 11.30 7.59
CA PRO A 112 -1.21 11.88 8.77
C PRO A 112 -2.15 12.81 9.56
N ALA A 113 -2.94 13.67 8.88
CA ALA A 113 -3.92 14.54 9.54
C ALA A 113 -5.00 13.74 10.28
N SER A 114 -5.52 12.68 9.66
CA SER A 114 -6.49 11.77 10.26
C SER A 114 -5.93 11.09 11.52
N ASN A 115 -4.69 10.62 11.49
CA ASN A 115 -4.04 9.99 12.63
C ASN A 115 -3.95 10.95 13.83
N VAL A 116 -3.55 12.20 13.60
CA VAL A 116 -3.49 13.23 14.64
C VAL A 116 -4.89 13.56 15.14
N TYR A 117 -5.88 13.68 14.25
CA TYR A 117 -7.27 13.94 14.63
C TYR A 117 -7.86 12.82 15.49
N ILE A 118 -7.64 11.54 15.11
CA ILE A 118 -8.06 10.34 15.85
C ILE A 118 -7.43 10.33 17.24
N ALA A 119 -6.12 10.60 17.33
CA ALA A 119 -5.41 10.62 18.60
C ALA A 119 -5.97 11.64 19.60
N LYS A 120 -6.55 12.74 19.10
CA LYS A 120 -7.17 13.79 19.94
C LYS A 120 -8.66 13.57 20.19
N LEU A 121 -9.37 13.02 19.22
CA LEU A 121 -10.83 12.80 19.34
C LEU A 121 -11.16 11.57 20.18
N VAL A 122 -10.36 10.48 20.04
CA VAL A 122 -10.63 9.19 20.66
C VAL A 122 -9.84 9.04 21.95
N PRO A 123 -10.53 8.83 23.12
CA PRO A 123 -9.86 8.57 24.38
C PRO A 123 -8.89 7.39 24.30
N GLU A 124 -7.76 7.48 24.96
CA GLU A 124 -6.69 6.47 24.90
C GLU A 124 -7.18 5.06 25.20
N SER A 125 -8.03 4.89 26.21
CA SER A 125 -8.63 3.61 26.60
C SER A 125 -9.51 2.97 25.51
N ARG A 126 -9.91 3.72 24.48
CA ARG A 126 -10.79 3.27 23.38
C ARG A 126 -10.10 3.23 22.02
N ARG A 127 -8.85 3.73 21.91
CA ARG A 127 -8.13 3.79 20.64
C ARG A 127 -7.91 2.41 20.01
N GLN A 128 -7.60 1.40 20.83
CA GLN A 128 -7.44 0.03 20.33
C GLN A 128 -8.73 -0.48 19.66
N ARG A 129 -9.88 -0.29 20.32
CA ARG A 129 -11.18 -0.69 19.75
C ARG A 129 -11.51 0.11 18.48
N PHE A 130 -11.24 1.42 18.47
CA PHE A 130 -11.43 2.28 17.31
C PHE A 130 -10.60 1.78 16.12
N ASN A 131 -9.29 1.52 16.33
CA ASN A 131 -8.39 1.04 15.29
C ASN A 131 -8.79 -0.34 14.77
N SER A 132 -9.27 -1.23 15.64
CA SER A 132 -9.78 -2.54 15.22
C SER A 132 -11.00 -2.41 14.29
N ILE A 133 -11.97 -1.56 14.65
CA ILE A 133 -13.15 -1.33 13.80
C ILE A 133 -12.74 -0.66 12.48
N MET A 134 -11.81 0.30 12.50
CA MET A 134 -11.29 0.94 11.29
C MET A 134 -10.58 -0.07 10.38
N SER A 135 -9.79 -0.97 10.95
CA SER A 135 -9.15 -2.06 10.20
C SER A 135 -10.18 -3.00 9.55
N MET A 136 -11.22 -3.37 10.28
CA MET A 136 -12.32 -4.17 9.71
C MET A 136 -13.04 -3.43 8.58
N THR A 137 -13.27 -2.14 8.73
CA THR A 137 -13.91 -1.29 7.71
C THR A 137 -13.03 -1.21 6.45
N ASN A 138 -11.71 -1.07 6.61
CA ASN A 138 -10.77 -1.05 5.49
C ASN A 138 -10.72 -2.41 4.77
N SER A 139 -10.71 -3.51 5.51
CA SER A 139 -10.76 -4.86 4.93
C SER A 139 -12.09 -5.11 4.21
N GLY A 140 -13.20 -4.64 4.78
CA GLY A 140 -14.51 -4.69 4.13
C GLY A 140 -14.56 -3.87 2.84
N ALA A 141 -13.97 -2.68 2.83
CA ALA A 141 -13.87 -1.84 1.62
C ALA A 141 -13.01 -2.51 0.54
N PHE A 142 -11.90 -3.14 0.90
CA PHE A 142 -11.06 -3.92 -0.02
C PHE A 142 -11.81 -5.11 -0.62
N LEU A 143 -12.57 -5.83 0.21
CA LEU A 143 -13.33 -7.00 -0.24
C LEU A 143 -14.52 -6.61 -1.13
N LEU A 144 -15.30 -5.61 -0.73
CA LEU A 144 -16.57 -5.28 -1.38
C LEU A 144 -16.40 -4.26 -2.50
N GLY A 145 -15.43 -3.35 -2.41
CA GLY A 145 -15.26 -2.24 -3.34
C GLY A 145 -15.10 -2.68 -4.79
N PRO A 146 -14.16 -3.59 -5.10
CA PRO A 146 -13.98 -4.06 -6.48
C PRO A 146 -15.21 -4.78 -7.05
N ALA A 147 -15.90 -5.62 -6.26
CA ALA A 147 -17.14 -6.29 -6.71
C ALA A 147 -18.25 -5.27 -7.00
N ILE A 148 -18.42 -4.29 -6.09
CA ILE A 148 -19.40 -3.21 -6.29
C ILE A 148 -19.03 -2.39 -7.54
N SER A 149 -17.75 -2.10 -7.76
CA SER A 149 -17.29 -1.39 -8.96
C SER A 149 -17.63 -2.16 -10.23
N GLY A 150 -17.29 -3.45 -10.30
CA GLY A 150 -17.61 -4.30 -11.44
C GLY A 150 -19.11 -4.38 -11.72
N LEU A 151 -19.93 -4.46 -10.66
CA LEU A 151 -21.39 -4.44 -10.78
C LEU A 151 -21.90 -3.08 -11.28
N LEU A 152 -21.44 -1.97 -10.70
CA LEU A 152 -21.83 -0.61 -11.10
C LEU A 152 -21.46 -0.34 -12.56
N ILE A 153 -20.24 -0.72 -12.99
CA ILE A 153 -19.79 -0.53 -14.36
C ILE A 153 -20.64 -1.35 -15.32
N ASN A 154 -20.99 -2.58 -14.97
CA ASN A 154 -21.84 -3.45 -15.79
C ASN A 154 -23.29 -2.94 -15.90
N LEU A 155 -23.83 -2.34 -14.84
CA LEU A 155 -25.21 -1.81 -14.83
C LEU A 155 -25.31 -0.40 -15.43
N THR A 156 -24.22 0.37 -15.44
CA THR A 156 -24.20 1.76 -15.87
C THR A 156 -23.03 2.03 -16.81
N ASN A 157 -21.92 2.54 -16.28
CA ASN A 157 -20.66 2.76 -17.00
C ASN A 157 -19.51 3.06 -16.01
N THR A 158 -18.30 3.13 -16.53
CA THR A 158 -17.08 3.44 -15.77
C THR A 158 -17.13 4.83 -15.11
N SER A 159 -17.70 5.81 -15.81
CA SER A 159 -17.82 7.20 -15.30
C SER A 159 -18.67 7.27 -14.05
N PHE A 160 -19.76 6.50 -13.97
CA PHE A 160 -20.62 6.49 -12.78
C PHE A 160 -19.86 6.00 -11.53
N SER A 161 -19.04 4.97 -11.66
CA SER A 161 -18.20 4.48 -10.55
C SER A 161 -17.18 5.54 -10.09
N ILE A 162 -16.65 6.34 -11.00
CA ILE A 162 -15.76 7.47 -10.67
C ILE A 162 -16.53 8.57 -9.96
N PHE A 163 -17.73 8.93 -10.41
CA PHE A 163 -18.59 9.90 -9.72
C PHE A 163 -19.02 9.41 -8.33
N PHE A 164 -19.26 8.10 -8.17
CA PHE A 164 -19.54 7.52 -6.85
C PHE A 164 -18.39 7.80 -5.87
N ASN A 165 -17.16 7.63 -6.30
CA ASN A 165 -16.00 7.96 -5.44
C ASN A 165 -15.92 9.47 -5.16
N ALA A 166 -16.15 10.32 -6.16
CA ALA A 166 -16.21 11.77 -5.93
C ALA A 166 -17.25 12.12 -4.86
N ALA A 167 -18.44 11.55 -4.93
CA ALA A 167 -19.49 11.72 -3.93
C ALA A 167 -19.06 11.18 -2.55
N SER A 168 -18.33 10.08 -2.48
CA SER A 168 -17.85 9.50 -1.22
C SER A 168 -16.93 10.46 -0.45
N PHE A 169 -16.10 11.24 -1.14
CA PHE A 169 -15.28 12.27 -0.50
C PHE A 169 -16.11 13.42 0.07
N PHE A 170 -17.14 13.87 -0.63
CA PHE A 170 -18.06 14.90 -0.08
C PHE A 170 -18.82 14.38 1.15
N VAL A 171 -19.22 13.11 1.13
CA VAL A 171 -19.85 12.44 2.29
C VAL A 171 -18.86 12.39 3.47
N CYS A 172 -17.62 12.01 3.24
CA CYS A 172 -16.57 12.00 4.26
C CYS A 172 -16.34 13.41 4.82
N ALA A 173 -16.17 14.40 3.96
CA ALA A 173 -16.02 15.81 4.36
C ALA A 173 -17.21 16.31 5.20
N PHE A 174 -18.44 15.95 4.83
CA PHE A 174 -19.65 16.28 5.60
C PHE A 174 -19.64 15.64 6.99
N PHE A 175 -19.29 14.35 7.12
CA PHE A 175 -19.20 13.71 8.44
C PHE A 175 -18.09 14.34 9.29
N ILE A 176 -16.94 14.67 8.71
CA ILE A 176 -15.87 15.40 9.42
C ILE A 176 -16.34 16.79 9.84
N TYR A 177 -17.15 17.46 9.02
CA TYR A 177 -17.74 18.76 9.36
C TYR A 177 -18.67 18.68 10.57
N LEU A 178 -19.38 17.61 10.81
CA LEU A 178 -20.22 17.41 12.00
C LEU A 178 -19.42 17.14 13.29
N LEU A 179 -18.13 16.87 13.17
CA LEU A 179 -17.27 16.55 14.30
C LEU A 179 -16.67 17.82 14.94
N PRO A 180 -16.29 17.81 16.22
CA PRO A 180 -15.76 18.98 16.90
C PRO A 180 -14.38 19.38 16.38
N ASN A 181 -14.05 20.66 16.49
CA ASN A 181 -12.67 21.09 16.37
C ASN A 181 -11.83 20.51 17.52
N VAL A 182 -10.71 19.89 17.18
CA VAL A 182 -9.71 19.47 18.18
C VAL A 182 -8.62 20.54 18.20
N HIS A 183 -8.43 21.17 19.37
CA HIS A 183 -7.39 22.19 19.52
C HIS A 183 -6.02 21.51 19.46
N MET A 184 -5.13 22.08 18.68
CA MET A 184 -3.71 21.80 18.81
C MET A 184 -3.17 22.66 19.95
N ASP A 185 -2.75 22.02 21.07
CA ASP A 185 -1.84 22.70 21.96
C ASP A 185 -0.60 23.01 21.14
N ARG A 186 -0.38 24.30 20.87
CA ARG A 186 0.82 24.77 20.18
C ARG A 186 2.03 24.49 21.08
N LYS A 187 2.55 23.26 21.03
CA LYS A 187 3.94 23.07 21.39
C LYS A 187 4.74 23.64 20.22
N GLU A 188 5.41 24.74 20.51
CA GLU A 188 6.40 25.36 19.65
C GLU A 188 7.59 24.39 19.46
N SER A 189 7.42 23.36 18.66
CA SER A 189 8.56 22.65 18.12
C SER A 189 8.93 23.28 16.76
N HIS A 190 9.58 24.43 16.86
CA HIS A 190 10.14 25.14 15.71
C HIS A 190 11.46 24.51 15.25
N GLU A 191 11.58 23.21 15.24
CA GLU A 191 12.67 22.63 14.46
C GLU A 191 12.22 22.51 13.00
N ARG A 192 12.62 23.51 12.22
CA ARG A 192 12.56 23.42 10.75
C ARG A 192 13.36 22.18 10.36
N MET A 193 12.70 21.22 9.69
CA MET A 193 13.37 20.07 9.11
C MET A 193 14.45 20.59 8.17
N ARG A 194 15.72 20.61 8.63
CA ARG A 194 16.86 21.01 7.81
C ARG A 194 17.27 19.79 6.98
N PHE A 195 17.54 20.00 5.71
CA PHE A 195 18.07 18.96 4.82
C PHE A 195 19.28 18.22 5.45
N ARG A 196 20.07 18.92 6.25
CA ARG A 196 21.18 18.37 7.04
C ARG A 196 20.74 17.28 8.03
N MET A 197 19.56 17.41 8.67
CA MET A 197 19.02 16.39 9.60
C MET A 197 18.64 15.12 8.84
N LEU A 198 18.07 15.25 7.65
CA LEU A 198 17.77 14.07 6.79
C LEU A 198 19.06 13.33 6.41
N VAL A 199 20.11 14.06 6.05
CA VAL A 199 21.42 13.46 5.72
C VAL A 199 22.04 12.76 6.94
N GLU A 200 21.90 13.33 8.12
CA GLU A 200 22.39 12.71 9.38
C GLU A 200 21.58 11.45 9.70
N ASP A 201 20.26 11.48 9.56
CA ASP A 201 19.39 10.34 9.73
C ASP A 201 19.73 9.20 8.74
N TRP A 202 20.00 9.54 7.49
CA TRP A 202 20.44 8.57 6.49
C TRP A 202 21.80 7.94 6.85
N LYS A 203 22.74 8.72 7.37
CA LYS A 203 24.04 8.19 7.82
C LYS A 203 23.87 7.16 8.96
N ILE A 204 22.94 7.39 9.89
CA ILE A 204 22.66 6.46 10.98
C ILE A 204 22.11 5.15 10.42
N VAL A 205 21.09 5.22 9.53
CA VAL A 205 20.51 4.03 8.90
C VAL A 205 21.53 3.28 8.05
N LEU A 206 22.33 3.98 7.23
CA LEU A 206 23.36 3.37 6.40
C LEU A 206 24.46 2.69 7.24
N ARG A 207 24.79 3.26 8.40
CA ARG A 207 25.74 2.63 9.34
C ARG A 207 25.16 1.33 9.90
N PHE A 208 23.89 1.30 10.29
CA PHE A 208 23.20 0.08 10.72
C PHE A 208 23.14 -0.97 9.61
N VAL A 209 22.78 -0.59 8.39
CA VAL A 209 22.74 -1.47 7.20
C VAL A 209 24.13 -2.10 6.94
N LYS A 210 25.21 -1.30 7.00
CA LYS A 210 26.58 -1.80 6.81
C LYS A 210 27.05 -2.72 7.94
N ALA A 211 26.67 -2.41 9.19
CA ALA A 211 27.04 -3.22 10.35
C ALA A 211 26.27 -4.54 10.42
N SER A 212 25.09 -4.62 9.81
CA SER A 212 24.17 -5.76 9.89
C SER A 212 24.00 -6.46 8.54
N THR A 213 25.09 -6.92 7.93
CA THR A 213 25.11 -7.46 6.56
C THR A 213 24.16 -8.62 6.32
N PHE A 214 23.98 -9.51 7.28
CA PHE A 214 23.04 -10.64 7.14
C PHE A 214 21.60 -10.15 7.15
N PHE A 215 21.22 -9.27 8.10
CA PHE A 215 19.91 -8.61 8.14
C PHE A 215 19.61 -7.91 6.80
N THR A 216 20.56 -7.08 6.36
CA THR A 216 20.43 -6.31 5.12
C THR A 216 20.19 -7.20 3.92
N SER A 217 20.92 -8.31 3.82
CA SER A 217 20.77 -9.22 2.69
C SER A 217 19.41 -9.94 2.68
N ILE A 218 18.89 -10.34 3.84
CA ILE A 218 17.53 -10.89 3.96
C ILE A 218 16.49 -9.83 3.62
N PHE A 219 16.65 -8.62 4.18
CA PHE A 219 15.75 -7.49 3.94
C PHE A 219 15.68 -7.14 2.45
N VAL A 220 16.81 -7.01 1.77
CA VAL A 220 16.88 -6.69 0.33
C VAL A 220 16.21 -7.78 -0.51
N LEU A 221 16.47 -9.07 -0.24
CA LEU A 221 15.82 -10.17 -0.97
C LEU A 221 14.29 -10.14 -0.82
N MET A 222 13.79 -9.86 0.40
CA MET A 222 12.37 -9.70 0.64
C MET A 222 11.79 -8.51 -0.14
N GLN A 223 12.47 -7.36 -0.07
CA GLN A 223 12.04 -6.14 -0.76
C GLN A 223 12.02 -6.31 -2.29
N VAL A 224 13.05 -6.95 -2.87
CA VAL A 224 13.10 -7.20 -4.32
C VAL A 224 11.92 -8.07 -4.76
N ALA A 225 11.62 -9.16 -4.03
CA ALA A 225 10.47 -10.00 -4.36
C ALA A 225 9.15 -9.23 -4.29
N MET A 226 8.96 -8.39 -3.25
CA MET A 226 7.77 -7.55 -3.09
C MET A 226 7.65 -6.49 -4.18
N PHE A 227 8.76 -5.84 -4.57
CA PHE A 227 8.74 -4.78 -5.59
C PHE A 227 8.40 -5.33 -6.97
N ILE A 228 8.91 -6.52 -7.32
CA ILE A 228 8.52 -7.20 -8.55
C ILE A 228 7.02 -7.48 -8.52
N GLY A 229 6.47 -8.00 -7.41
CA GLY A 229 5.04 -8.20 -7.23
C GLY A 229 4.23 -6.93 -7.48
N PHE A 230 4.54 -5.84 -6.77
CA PHE A 230 3.84 -4.55 -6.96
C PHE A 230 3.93 -4.00 -8.39
N SER A 231 5.03 -4.30 -9.11
CA SER A 231 5.20 -3.84 -10.48
C SER A 231 4.30 -4.60 -11.45
N ILE A 232 4.16 -5.91 -11.28
CA ILE A 232 3.27 -6.73 -12.13
C ILE A 232 1.80 -6.57 -11.77
N ASP A 233 1.44 -6.15 -10.54
CA ASP A 233 0.07 -5.76 -10.18
C ASP A 233 -0.49 -4.68 -11.12
N SER A 234 0.37 -3.78 -11.61
CA SER A 234 -0.04 -2.74 -12.56
C SER A 234 -0.56 -3.29 -13.89
N GLN A 235 -0.27 -4.55 -14.21
CA GLN A 235 -0.66 -5.20 -15.46
C GLN A 235 -1.88 -6.12 -15.32
N GLU A 236 -2.43 -6.29 -14.11
CA GLU A 236 -3.56 -7.18 -13.85
C GLU A 236 -4.77 -6.85 -14.71
N ALA A 237 -5.20 -5.58 -14.70
CA ALA A 237 -6.34 -5.12 -15.46
C ALA A 237 -6.13 -5.33 -16.97
N THR A 238 -4.93 -5.03 -17.47
CA THR A 238 -4.56 -5.19 -18.87
C THR A 238 -4.59 -6.67 -19.27
N TYR A 239 -4.00 -7.55 -18.44
CA TYR A 239 -4.01 -8.99 -18.68
C TYR A 239 -5.43 -9.57 -18.71
N ILE A 240 -6.26 -9.22 -17.73
CA ILE A 240 -7.64 -9.69 -17.63
C ILE A 240 -8.49 -9.24 -18.82
N LYS A 241 -8.35 -7.97 -19.24
CA LYS A 241 -9.17 -7.41 -20.33
C LYS A 241 -8.66 -7.77 -21.71
N MET A 242 -7.35 -7.68 -21.95
CA MET A 242 -6.78 -7.83 -23.29
C MET A 242 -6.39 -9.27 -23.62
N HIS A 243 -5.90 -10.04 -22.62
CA HIS A 243 -5.46 -11.42 -22.85
C HIS A 243 -6.57 -12.43 -22.53
N LEU A 244 -7.16 -12.40 -21.34
CA LEU A 244 -8.25 -13.31 -20.95
C LEU A 244 -9.61 -12.90 -21.53
N LYS A 245 -9.76 -11.67 -22.04
CA LYS A 245 -10.98 -11.11 -22.64
C LYS A 245 -12.20 -11.20 -21.73
N LEU A 246 -11.98 -11.08 -20.41
CA LEU A 246 -13.04 -11.14 -19.41
C LEU A 246 -13.76 -9.79 -19.29
N SER A 247 -14.98 -9.83 -18.72
CA SER A 247 -15.81 -8.64 -18.50
C SER A 247 -15.26 -7.76 -17.37
N GLU A 248 -15.77 -6.52 -17.27
CA GLU A 248 -15.50 -5.60 -16.17
C GLU A 248 -15.96 -6.17 -14.82
N LYS A 249 -17.10 -6.87 -14.83
CA LYS A 249 -17.65 -7.57 -13.67
C LYS A 249 -16.70 -8.68 -13.21
N ASP A 250 -16.12 -9.44 -14.14
CA ASP A 250 -15.18 -10.51 -13.81
C ASP A 250 -13.91 -9.94 -13.18
N TYR A 251 -13.39 -8.81 -13.68
CA TYR A 251 -12.25 -8.11 -13.06
C TYR A 251 -12.55 -7.68 -11.63
N GLY A 252 -13.70 -7.06 -11.39
CA GLY A 252 -14.11 -6.67 -10.03
C GLY A 252 -14.26 -7.88 -9.10
N ASN A 253 -14.85 -8.99 -9.60
CA ASN A 253 -15.01 -10.23 -8.85
C ASN A 253 -13.65 -10.87 -8.50
N LEU A 254 -12.71 -10.92 -9.44
CA LEU A 254 -11.35 -11.44 -9.21
C LEU A 254 -10.66 -10.70 -8.07
N LEU A 255 -10.65 -9.36 -8.12
CA LEU A 255 -10.06 -8.55 -7.04
C LEU A 255 -10.76 -8.76 -5.69
N SER A 256 -12.07 -8.88 -5.67
CA SER A 256 -12.81 -9.17 -4.43
C SER A 256 -12.49 -10.54 -3.87
N LEU A 257 -12.34 -11.55 -4.72
CA LEU A 257 -11.98 -12.90 -4.27
C LEU A 257 -10.53 -12.97 -3.74
N THR A 258 -9.63 -12.11 -4.23
CA THR A 258 -8.33 -11.89 -3.58
C THR A 258 -8.49 -11.39 -2.13
N GLY A 259 -9.47 -10.51 -1.90
CA GLY A 259 -9.83 -10.03 -0.56
C GLY A 259 -10.30 -11.16 0.37
N VAL A 260 -11.14 -12.10 -0.13
CA VAL A 260 -11.53 -13.31 0.62
C VAL A 260 -10.29 -14.14 0.99
N GLY A 261 -9.39 -14.35 0.03
CA GLY A 261 -8.10 -15.02 0.26
C GLY A 261 -7.31 -14.33 1.35
N SER A 262 -7.16 -13.01 1.28
CA SER A 262 -6.42 -12.22 2.26
C SER A 262 -7.01 -12.29 3.66
N LEU A 263 -8.33 -12.22 3.81
CA LEU A 263 -8.99 -12.36 5.11
C LEU A 263 -8.80 -13.75 5.71
N SER A 264 -9.00 -14.81 4.91
CA SER A 264 -8.80 -16.19 5.35
C SER A 264 -7.34 -16.48 5.69
N GLY A 265 -6.40 -15.94 4.90
CA GLY A 265 -4.95 -16.01 5.16
C GLY A 265 -4.56 -15.30 6.46
N SER A 266 -5.05 -14.09 6.70
CA SER A 266 -4.80 -13.33 7.94
C SER A 266 -5.35 -14.03 9.17
N PHE A 267 -6.56 -14.61 9.05
CA PHE A 267 -7.15 -15.39 10.13
C PHE A 267 -6.30 -16.62 10.46
N LEU A 268 -5.91 -17.40 9.46
CA LEU A 268 -5.10 -18.59 9.65
C LEU A 268 -3.68 -18.23 10.13
N ALA A 269 -3.07 -17.17 9.62
CA ALA A 269 -1.78 -16.66 10.10
C ALA A 269 -1.83 -16.33 11.59
N THR A 270 -2.92 -15.73 12.06
CA THR A 270 -3.13 -15.43 13.49
C THR A 270 -3.18 -16.72 14.33
N LEU A 271 -3.92 -17.73 13.89
CA LEU A 271 -4.02 -19.01 14.59
C LEU A 271 -2.68 -19.76 14.63
N LEU A 272 -1.92 -19.70 13.53
CA LEU A 272 -0.65 -20.40 13.38
C LEU A 272 0.55 -19.62 13.94
N SER A 273 0.39 -18.34 14.29
CA SER A 273 1.47 -17.47 14.78
C SER A 273 2.20 -17.98 16.04
N LYS A 274 1.51 -18.79 16.86
CA LYS A 274 2.08 -19.44 18.05
C LYS A 274 2.85 -20.74 17.73
N ARG A 275 2.59 -21.35 16.57
CA ARG A 275 3.15 -22.66 16.20
C ARG A 275 4.23 -22.56 15.11
N LEU A 276 4.09 -21.58 14.20
CA LEU A 276 5.00 -21.41 13.08
C LEU A 276 5.87 -20.16 13.29
N SER A 277 7.12 -20.24 12.85
CA SER A 277 8.05 -19.12 12.97
C SER A 277 7.74 -18.04 11.91
N TYR A 278 7.97 -16.76 12.27
CA TYR A 278 7.87 -15.65 11.31
C TYR A 278 8.80 -15.80 10.11
N ARG A 279 9.90 -16.55 10.26
CA ARG A 279 10.80 -16.94 9.18
C ARG A 279 10.07 -17.76 8.10
N LEU A 280 9.28 -18.75 8.51
CA LEU A 280 8.46 -19.57 7.60
C LEU A 280 7.36 -18.72 6.95
N PHE A 281 6.72 -17.82 7.72
CA PHE A 281 5.72 -16.92 7.20
C PHE A 281 6.24 -16.07 6.05
N ILE A 282 7.44 -15.49 6.20
CA ILE A 282 8.08 -14.68 5.15
C ILE A 282 8.43 -15.56 3.96
N THR A 283 9.20 -16.61 4.20
CA THR A 283 9.82 -17.38 3.10
C THR A 283 8.78 -18.15 2.30
N ALA A 284 7.89 -18.89 2.96
CA ALA A 284 6.82 -19.62 2.30
C ALA A 284 5.77 -18.65 1.73
N GLY A 285 5.41 -17.60 2.48
CA GLY A 285 4.45 -16.59 2.02
C GLY A 285 4.87 -15.93 0.71
N LEU A 286 6.10 -15.40 0.64
CA LEU A 286 6.63 -14.76 -0.57
C LEU A 286 6.81 -15.74 -1.73
N LEU A 287 7.29 -16.97 -1.48
CA LEU A 287 7.43 -17.95 -2.54
C LEU A 287 6.07 -18.33 -3.13
N VAL A 288 5.10 -18.68 -2.28
CA VAL A 288 3.74 -19.03 -2.75
C VAL A 288 3.10 -17.84 -3.47
N THR A 289 3.27 -16.60 -2.99
CA THR A 289 2.81 -15.40 -3.68
C THR A 289 3.41 -15.29 -5.08
N SER A 290 4.73 -15.50 -5.23
CA SER A 290 5.39 -15.46 -6.54
C SER A 290 4.90 -16.57 -7.49
N LEU A 291 4.66 -17.78 -6.96
CA LEU A 291 4.09 -18.89 -7.73
C LEU A 291 2.62 -18.62 -8.12
N CYS A 292 1.86 -17.92 -7.28
CA CYS A 292 0.49 -17.51 -7.60
C CYS A 292 0.46 -16.48 -8.73
N TYR A 293 1.41 -15.54 -8.78
CA TYR A 293 1.55 -14.64 -9.93
C TYR A 293 1.90 -15.42 -11.21
N LEU A 294 2.81 -16.39 -11.15
CA LEU A 294 3.09 -17.26 -12.30
C LEU A 294 1.84 -17.98 -12.77
N TRP A 295 1.08 -18.57 -11.84
CA TRP A 295 -0.17 -19.25 -12.17
C TRP A 295 -1.20 -18.28 -12.74
N PHE A 296 -1.36 -17.08 -12.16
CA PHE A 296 -2.31 -16.08 -12.65
C PHE A 296 -2.00 -15.65 -14.08
N TYR A 297 -0.75 -15.26 -14.38
CA TYR A 297 -0.36 -14.85 -15.73
C TYR A 297 -0.23 -16.02 -16.73
N ALA A 298 -0.25 -17.26 -16.27
CA ALA A 298 -0.40 -18.45 -17.09
C ALA A 298 -1.84 -18.96 -17.17
N SER A 299 -2.81 -18.27 -16.55
CA SER A 299 -4.21 -18.72 -16.55
C SER A 299 -4.87 -18.53 -17.92
N TRP A 300 -5.87 -19.39 -18.19
CA TRP A 300 -6.62 -19.40 -19.46
C TRP A 300 -8.12 -19.26 -19.27
N SER A 301 -8.58 -19.12 -18.05
CA SER A 301 -10.00 -19.02 -17.71
C SER A 301 -10.24 -18.21 -16.44
N PHE A 302 -11.47 -17.71 -16.28
CA PHE A 302 -11.91 -17.02 -15.07
C PHE A 302 -11.66 -17.87 -13.81
N PHE A 303 -11.98 -19.17 -13.83
CA PHE A 303 -11.81 -20.03 -12.65
C PHE A 303 -10.34 -20.24 -12.30
N SER A 304 -9.46 -20.44 -13.29
CA SER A 304 -8.01 -20.56 -13.06
C SER A 304 -7.43 -19.27 -12.48
N ALA A 305 -7.79 -18.12 -13.03
CA ALA A 305 -7.38 -16.82 -12.53
C ALA A 305 -7.90 -16.56 -11.11
N THR A 306 -9.16 -16.91 -10.85
CA THR A 306 -9.79 -16.80 -9.51
C THR A 306 -9.05 -17.62 -8.45
N ALA A 307 -8.75 -18.88 -8.74
CA ALA A 307 -8.03 -19.75 -7.81
C ALA A 307 -6.63 -19.18 -7.50
N ALA A 308 -5.91 -18.70 -8.52
CA ALA A 308 -4.60 -18.07 -8.35
C ALA A 308 -4.70 -16.81 -7.48
N PHE A 309 -5.70 -15.94 -7.72
CA PHE A 309 -5.89 -14.68 -6.98
C PHE A 309 -6.31 -14.90 -5.51
N MET A 310 -7.19 -15.87 -5.26
CA MET A 310 -7.54 -16.22 -3.88
C MET A 310 -6.33 -16.72 -3.10
N LEU A 311 -5.52 -17.61 -3.70
CA LEU A 311 -4.32 -18.13 -3.06
C LEU A 311 -3.24 -17.05 -2.93
N LEU A 312 -3.16 -16.10 -3.89
CA LEU A 312 -2.28 -14.94 -3.83
C LEU A 312 -2.62 -14.07 -2.62
N GLY A 313 -3.86 -13.66 -2.45
CA GLY A 313 -4.29 -12.88 -1.29
C GLY A 313 -4.03 -13.61 0.04
N PHE A 314 -4.30 -14.92 0.07
CA PHE A 314 -4.04 -15.78 1.22
C PHE A 314 -2.55 -15.79 1.59
N SER A 315 -1.65 -16.08 0.66
CA SER A 315 -0.22 -16.19 0.90
C SER A 315 0.42 -14.83 1.22
N MET A 316 -0.05 -13.75 0.60
CA MET A 316 0.42 -12.39 0.84
C MET A 316 0.17 -11.94 2.29
N SER A 317 -0.91 -12.42 2.93
CA SER A 317 -1.20 -12.15 4.35
C SER A 317 -0.15 -12.78 5.28
N PHE A 318 0.33 -13.97 4.98
CA PHE A 318 1.44 -14.60 5.72
C PHE A 318 2.74 -13.82 5.52
N ALA A 319 3.07 -13.48 4.27
CA ALA A 319 4.27 -12.70 3.95
C ALA A 319 4.28 -11.36 4.69
N SER A 320 3.17 -10.61 4.66
CA SER A 320 3.03 -9.32 5.33
C SER A 320 3.15 -9.42 6.86
N SER A 321 2.52 -10.41 7.47
CA SER A 321 2.61 -10.65 8.93
C SER A 321 4.03 -11.03 9.33
N GLY A 322 4.68 -11.88 8.54
CA GLY A 322 6.08 -12.26 8.73
C GLY A 322 7.03 -11.07 8.61
N TYR A 323 6.87 -10.26 7.56
CA TYR A 323 7.65 -9.04 7.33
C TYR A 323 7.54 -8.05 8.49
N ALA A 324 6.32 -7.76 8.93
CA ALA A 324 6.11 -6.86 10.07
C ALA A 324 6.81 -7.36 11.34
N THR A 325 6.73 -8.66 11.62
CA THR A 325 7.42 -9.28 12.76
C THR A 325 8.94 -9.22 12.62
N PHE A 326 9.47 -9.49 11.42
CA PHE A 326 10.90 -9.39 11.13
C PHE A 326 11.41 -7.97 11.35
N PHE A 327 10.71 -6.98 10.80
CA PHE A 327 11.05 -5.58 10.93
C PHE A 327 11.10 -5.13 12.40
N GLN A 328 10.04 -5.44 13.18
CA GLN A 328 9.93 -5.07 14.59
C GLN A 328 10.97 -5.76 15.48
N LYS A 329 11.43 -6.97 15.13
CA LYS A 329 12.41 -7.72 15.93
C LYS A 329 13.85 -7.31 15.66
N HIS A 330 14.16 -6.91 14.44
CA HIS A 330 15.55 -6.72 14.01
C HIS A 330 15.96 -5.26 13.81
N VAL A 331 15.02 -4.35 13.64
CA VAL A 331 15.33 -2.92 13.57
C VAL A 331 15.24 -2.32 14.98
N PRO A 332 16.31 -1.67 15.49
CA PRO A 332 16.27 -1.00 16.78
C PRO A 332 15.18 0.06 16.86
N ALA A 333 14.49 0.16 18.00
CA ALA A 333 13.32 1.03 18.15
C ALA A 333 13.65 2.52 17.97
N ASP A 334 14.86 2.95 18.35
CA ASP A 334 15.37 4.32 18.24
C ASP A 334 15.61 4.78 16.80
N ILE A 335 15.85 3.86 15.86
CA ILE A 335 16.03 4.15 14.44
C ILE A 335 14.90 3.62 13.57
N MET A 336 13.91 2.93 14.14
CA MET A 336 12.85 2.23 13.41
C MET A 336 12.06 3.15 12.48
N GLY A 337 11.73 4.36 12.94
CA GLY A 337 11.03 5.35 12.11
C GLY A 337 11.88 5.85 10.94
N ARG A 338 13.18 6.15 11.18
CA ARG A 338 14.12 6.60 10.15
C ARG A 338 14.38 5.52 9.11
N PHE A 339 14.57 4.27 9.58
CA PHE A 339 14.75 3.12 8.70
C PHE A 339 13.51 2.88 7.84
N GLY A 340 12.30 2.92 8.46
CA GLY A 340 11.03 2.78 7.75
C GLY A 340 10.85 3.83 6.66
N SER A 341 11.05 5.12 6.98
CA SER A 341 10.98 6.21 6.00
C SER A 341 11.93 6.02 4.82
N LEU A 342 13.19 5.60 5.09
CA LEU A 342 14.16 5.35 4.02
C LEU A 342 13.78 4.12 3.18
N ALA A 343 13.27 3.07 3.82
CA ALA A 343 12.76 1.88 3.15
C ALA A 343 11.57 2.21 2.24
N ASP A 344 10.59 2.99 2.73
CA ASP A 344 9.41 3.41 1.96
C ASP A 344 9.78 4.31 0.77
N MET A 345 10.76 5.22 0.96
CA MET A 345 11.28 6.05 -0.12
C MET A 345 11.99 5.20 -1.18
N SER A 346 12.85 4.27 -0.76
CA SER A 346 13.54 3.35 -1.67
C SER A 346 12.53 2.46 -2.40
N GLN A 347 11.53 1.96 -1.70
CA GLN A 347 10.42 1.20 -2.28
C GLN A 347 9.72 2.00 -3.37
N SER A 348 9.33 3.24 -3.08
CA SER A 348 8.64 4.09 -4.04
C SER A 348 9.46 4.29 -5.32
N ILE A 349 10.75 4.60 -5.20
CA ILE A 349 11.64 4.80 -6.35
C ILE A 349 11.78 3.52 -7.17
N ILE A 350 12.07 2.40 -6.53
CA ILE A 350 12.26 1.11 -7.23
C ILE A 350 10.96 0.65 -7.88
N THR A 351 9.82 0.80 -7.20
CA THR A 351 8.51 0.44 -7.77
C THR A 351 8.20 1.29 -9.00
N ILE A 352 8.49 2.61 -8.97
CA ILE A 352 8.34 3.49 -10.14
C ILE A 352 9.13 2.92 -11.33
N VAL A 353 10.43 2.67 -11.14
CA VAL A 353 11.31 2.19 -12.21
C VAL A 353 10.85 0.84 -12.74
N LEU A 354 10.56 -0.13 -11.86
CA LEU A 354 10.14 -1.46 -12.28
C LEU A 354 8.76 -1.45 -12.95
N THR A 355 7.81 -0.65 -12.45
CA THR A 355 6.47 -0.54 -13.05
C THR A 355 6.54 0.05 -14.46
N LEU A 356 7.34 1.11 -14.67
CA LEU A 356 7.55 1.68 -16.00
C LEU A 356 8.24 0.68 -16.93
N LEU A 357 9.25 -0.04 -16.42
CA LEU A 357 9.95 -1.07 -17.19
C LEU A 357 9.01 -2.19 -17.62
N VAL A 358 8.22 -2.73 -16.67
CA VAL A 358 7.24 -3.78 -16.96
C VAL A 358 6.20 -3.30 -17.96
N GLY A 359 5.67 -2.08 -17.80
CA GLY A 359 4.71 -1.49 -18.72
C GLY A 359 5.27 -1.32 -20.13
N PHE A 360 6.48 -0.78 -20.25
CA PHE A 360 7.17 -0.59 -21.52
C PHE A 360 7.48 -1.92 -22.23
N LEU A 361 8.02 -2.89 -21.49
CA LEU A 361 8.29 -4.22 -22.05
C LEU A 361 7.01 -4.94 -22.47
N SER A 362 5.91 -4.74 -21.74
CA SER A 362 4.60 -5.32 -22.09
C SER A 362 4.02 -4.79 -23.40
N GLU A 363 4.37 -3.57 -23.81
CA GLU A 363 4.04 -3.02 -25.13
C GLU A 363 4.89 -3.64 -26.25
N LEU A 364 6.17 -3.89 -25.97
CA LEU A 364 7.11 -4.42 -26.98
C LEU A 364 6.91 -5.92 -27.25
N PHE A 365 6.57 -6.69 -26.21
CA PHE A 365 6.44 -8.14 -26.31
C PHE A 365 5.00 -8.61 -26.10
N SER A 366 4.67 -8.96 -24.88
CA SER A 366 3.29 -9.22 -24.45
C SER A 366 3.20 -9.11 -22.92
N VAL A 367 2.05 -8.65 -22.43
CA VAL A 367 1.76 -8.56 -21.00
C VAL A 367 2.00 -9.90 -20.30
N GLN A 368 1.52 -11.00 -20.90
CA GLN A 368 1.66 -12.35 -20.35
C GLN A 368 3.13 -12.76 -20.21
N MET A 369 3.90 -12.64 -21.29
CA MET A 369 5.32 -13.07 -21.31
C MET A 369 6.13 -12.27 -20.28
N VAL A 370 6.00 -10.96 -20.26
CA VAL A 370 6.74 -10.07 -19.36
C VAL A 370 6.42 -10.37 -17.89
N CYS A 371 5.13 -10.52 -17.56
CA CYS A 371 4.71 -10.80 -16.20
C CYS A 371 5.10 -12.21 -15.73
N ILE A 372 5.07 -13.23 -16.61
CA ILE A 372 5.57 -14.58 -16.29
C ILE A 372 7.07 -14.53 -15.99
N ILE A 373 7.87 -13.84 -16.81
CA ILE A 373 9.32 -13.72 -16.59
C ILE A 373 9.58 -12.99 -15.27
N ALA A 374 8.90 -11.87 -15.01
CA ALA A 374 9.06 -11.10 -13.78
C ALA A 374 8.67 -11.95 -12.54
N ALA A 375 7.54 -12.65 -12.58
CA ALA A 375 7.11 -13.54 -11.50
C ALA A 375 8.09 -14.72 -11.31
N GLY A 376 8.68 -15.25 -12.40
CA GLY A 376 9.73 -16.25 -12.36
C GLY A 376 11.00 -15.75 -11.66
N ILE A 377 11.43 -14.52 -11.98
CA ILE A 377 12.54 -13.86 -11.28
C ILE A 377 12.24 -13.70 -9.79
N ALA A 378 11.02 -13.26 -9.43
CA ALA A 378 10.59 -13.16 -8.04
C ALA A 378 10.66 -14.52 -7.32
N ALA A 379 10.19 -15.60 -7.97
CA ALA A 379 10.25 -16.95 -7.42
C ALA A 379 11.71 -17.43 -7.19
N VAL A 380 12.63 -17.13 -8.11
CA VAL A 380 14.07 -17.43 -7.95
C VAL A 380 14.63 -16.64 -6.76
N VAL A 381 14.32 -15.34 -6.64
CA VAL A 381 14.74 -14.51 -5.50
C VAL A 381 14.21 -15.10 -4.19
N CYS A 382 12.95 -15.55 -4.16
CA CYS A 382 12.38 -16.24 -3.00
C CYS A 382 13.09 -17.57 -2.70
N GLY A 383 13.49 -18.32 -3.71
CA GLY A 383 14.33 -19.52 -3.56
C GLY A 383 15.66 -19.21 -2.87
N VAL A 384 16.37 -18.17 -3.33
CA VAL A 384 17.60 -17.69 -2.69
C VAL A 384 17.34 -17.22 -1.25
N LEU A 385 16.24 -16.53 -1.00
CA LEU A 385 15.81 -16.11 0.34
C LEU A 385 15.61 -17.31 1.27
N ILE A 386 14.97 -18.39 0.78
CA ILE A 386 14.80 -19.65 1.53
C ILE A 386 16.14 -20.27 1.87
N VAL A 387 16.99 -20.53 0.88
CA VAL A 387 18.30 -21.15 1.08
C VAL A 387 19.10 -20.34 2.10
N LYS A 388 19.16 -19.02 1.94
CA LYS A 388 19.89 -18.15 2.88
C LYS A 388 19.28 -18.14 4.26
N SER A 389 17.96 -18.06 4.37
CA SER A 389 17.27 -18.08 5.65
C SER A 389 17.48 -19.40 6.40
N PHE A 390 17.48 -20.55 5.71
CA PHE A 390 17.65 -21.88 6.31
C PHE A 390 19.09 -22.38 6.37
N SER A 391 20.07 -21.58 5.96
CA SER A 391 21.50 -21.85 6.17
C SER A 391 21.84 -21.87 7.67
N ALA A 392 23.04 -22.38 8.02
CA ALA A 392 23.53 -22.38 9.40
C ALA A 392 23.59 -20.96 9.99
N ALA A 393 24.06 -19.98 9.19
CA ALA A 393 24.08 -18.56 9.59
C ALA A 393 22.66 -18.00 9.78
N GLY A 394 21.74 -18.33 8.87
CA GLY A 394 20.36 -17.96 8.96
C GLY A 394 19.65 -18.53 10.18
N SER A 395 19.87 -19.81 10.45
CA SER A 395 19.29 -20.47 11.63
C SER A 395 19.75 -19.80 12.92
N ARG A 396 21.03 -19.46 13.03
CA ARG A 396 21.55 -18.70 14.18
C ARG A 396 20.91 -17.31 14.28
N PHE A 397 20.82 -16.58 13.17
CA PHE A 397 20.23 -15.24 13.12
C PHE A 397 18.76 -15.21 13.54
N PHE A 398 17.94 -16.15 13.09
CA PHE A 398 16.51 -16.23 13.42
C PHE A 398 16.25 -16.81 14.83
N LEU A 399 17.17 -17.59 15.39
CA LEU A 399 17.09 -18.18 16.73
C LEU A 399 17.57 -17.21 17.83
N LEU A 400 18.45 -16.26 17.54
CA LEU A 400 18.90 -15.27 18.49
C LEU A 400 17.68 -14.48 18.96
N LYS A 401 17.22 -14.80 20.14
CA LYS A 401 16.19 -14.05 20.90
C LYS A 401 16.72 -12.64 21.09
N GLY A 402 16.19 -11.65 20.33
CA GLY A 402 16.14 -10.23 20.68
C GLY A 402 17.29 -9.61 21.50
N GLU A 403 18.51 -10.13 21.43
CA GLU A 403 19.66 -9.35 21.87
C GLU A 403 19.75 -8.18 20.90
N ARG A 404 19.30 -7.05 21.42
CA ARG A 404 19.46 -5.74 20.80
C ARG A 404 20.89 -5.71 20.29
N LEU A 405 21.07 -5.59 18.97
CA LEU A 405 22.29 -5.08 18.39
C LEU A 405 22.48 -3.69 19.02
N GLN A 406 23.07 -3.65 20.22
CA GLN A 406 23.56 -2.41 20.78
C GLN A 406 24.58 -1.92 19.76
N VAL A 407 24.20 -0.91 19.01
CA VAL A 407 25.18 -0.07 18.35
C VAL A 407 26.09 0.38 19.50
N LYS A 408 27.29 -0.19 19.59
CA LYS A 408 28.32 0.30 20.49
C LYS A 408 28.39 1.79 20.24
N ASN A 409 27.87 2.55 21.20
CA ASN A 409 28.06 4.00 21.22
C ASN A 409 29.55 4.23 21.05
N GLY A 410 29.91 5.08 20.09
CA GLY A 410 31.28 5.44 19.78
C GLY A 410 31.97 6.18 20.93
N ALA A 411 32.30 5.44 21.98
CA ALA A 411 33.08 5.86 23.13
C ALA A 411 34.40 5.09 23.23
N ASP A 412 34.92 4.61 22.09
CA ASP A 412 36.29 4.09 22.02
C ASP A 412 36.95 4.50 20.68
N ILE A 413 36.99 5.79 20.42
CA ILE A 413 37.98 6.39 19.52
C ILE A 413 38.50 7.62 20.27
N GLY A 414 39.41 7.38 21.19
CA GLY A 414 40.08 8.41 21.97
C GLY A 414 41.04 7.80 22.99
N ALA A 415 42.04 7.08 22.50
CA ALA A 415 43.34 6.88 23.14
C ALA A 415 44.40 6.58 22.06
#